data_5961f506b45f6a4a0e8b7a3754ae0aac
#
_entry.id   5961f506b45f6a4a0e8b7a3754ae0aac
#
_cell.length_a   1.000
_cell.length_b   1.000
_cell.length_c   1.000
_cell.angle_alpha   90.00
_cell.angle_beta   90.00
_cell.angle_gamma   90.00
#
_symmetry.space_group_name_H-M   'P 1'
#
loop_
_entity.id
_entity.type
_entity.pdbx_description
1 polymer ?
#
loop_
_entity_poly.entity_id
_entity_poly.type
_entity_poly.pdbx_seq_one_letter_code
_entity_poly.pdbx_strand_id
1 'polypeptide(L)'
;LNIYLEGNILKAKETTLGADDGVAVAYMLALMSEAKQFNHPRLECVFTVQEEIGCNGSRFVDTSRLQAKKMIGLDTVGEHQITVGNYCSDRVDFVKDLNWIHQQQTGYTLTLTGFDAPVVTTKN
;
A
#
# COMPACT_ATOMS: atom_id res chain seq x y z
N LEU A 1 17.61 -4.38 -13.42
CA LEU A 1 16.26 -4.00 -13.77
C LEU A 1 16.25 -3.46 -15.20
N ASN A 2 15.45 -4.06 -16.08
CA ASN A 2 15.34 -3.61 -17.47
C ASN A 2 14.13 -2.69 -17.59
N ILE A 3 14.39 -1.38 -17.54
CA ILE A 3 13.36 -0.34 -17.59
C ILE A 3 13.28 0.19 -19.02
N TYR A 4 12.08 0.39 -19.53
CA TYR A 4 11.84 0.94 -20.86
C TYR A 4 10.64 1.89 -20.86
N LEU A 5 10.57 2.73 -21.87
CA LEU A 5 9.50 3.68 -22.10
C LEU A 5 8.59 3.18 -23.23
N GLU A 6 7.28 3.16 -22.98
CA GLU A 6 6.28 2.87 -24.00
C GLU A 6 5.28 4.04 -24.05
N GLY A 7 5.42 4.87 -25.06
CA GLY A 7 4.76 6.17 -25.05
C GLY A 7 5.24 7.02 -23.89
N ASN A 8 4.34 7.44 -23.01
CA ASN A 8 4.66 8.19 -21.78
C ASN A 8 4.67 7.31 -20.52
N ILE A 9 4.63 5.98 -20.67
CA ILE A 9 4.55 5.06 -19.56
C ILE A 9 5.88 4.38 -19.35
N LEU A 10 6.43 4.49 -18.15
CA LEU A 10 7.64 3.78 -17.74
C LEU A 10 7.25 2.36 -17.30
N LYS A 11 7.93 1.37 -17.83
CA LYS A 11 7.67 -0.05 -17.58
C LYS A 11 8.96 -0.79 -17.23
N ALA A 12 8.83 -1.93 -16.55
CA ALA A 12 9.91 -2.88 -16.35
C ALA A 12 9.60 -4.20 -17.07
N LYS A 13 10.61 -4.83 -17.66
CA LYS A 13 10.47 -6.09 -18.36
C LYS A 13 10.65 -7.24 -17.37
N GLU A 14 9.67 -8.17 -17.38
CA GLU A 14 9.69 -9.41 -16.59
C GLU A 14 9.77 -9.22 -15.07
N THR A 15 9.42 -8.03 -14.59
CA THR A 15 9.40 -7.72 -13.15
C THR A 15 8.47 -6.53 -12.87
N THR A 16 8.17 -6.31 -11.60
CA THR A 16 7.50 -5.09 -11.16
C THR A 16 8.44 -3.89 -11.26
N LEU A 17 7.90 -2.70 -11.54
CA LEU A 17 8.68 -1.48 -11.61
C LEU A 17 9.13 -1.00 -10.22
N GLY A 18 8.34 -1.25 -9.18
CA GLY A 18 8.60 -0.78 -7.82
C GLY A 18 8.28 0.71 -7.62
N ALA A 19 7.53 1.32 -8.53
CA ALA A 19 7.14 2.72 -8.42
C ALA A 19 6.07 2.96 -7.36
N ASP A 20 5.37 1.93 -6.98
CA ASP A 20 4.41 1.88 -5.89
C ASP A 20 5.07 1.26 -4.64
N ASP A 21 5.40 2.04 -3.56
CA ASP A 21 5.44 3.50 -3.69
C ASP A 21 6.89 4.02 -3.59
N GLY A 22 7.78 3.43 -4.39
CA GLY A 22 9.18 3.87 -4.52
C GLY A 22 9.32 5.33 -4.97
N VAL A 23 8.31 5.87 -5.65
CA VAL A 23 8.29 7.28 -6.07
C VAL A 23 8.20 8.21 -4.86
N ALA A 24 7.32 7.91 -3.88
CA ALA A 24 7.24 8.69 -2.65
C ALA A 24 8.53 8.64 -1.85
N VAL A 25 9.16 7.46 -1.77
CA VAL A 25 10.47 7.31 -1.12
C VAL A 25 11.49 8.22 -1.80
N ALA A 26 11.54 8.24 -3.13
CA ALA A 26 12.46 9.12 -3.88
C ALA A 26 12.18 10.60 -3.63
N TYR A 27 10.92 11.03 -3.60
CA TYR A 27 10.54 12.40 -3.28
C TYR A 27 10.95 12.81 -1.87
N MET A 28 10.70 11.97 -0.88
CA MET A 28 11.11 12.26 0.50
C MET A 28 12.64 12.38 0.62
N LEU A 29 13.40 11.51 -0.04
CA LEU A 29 14.86 11.59 -0.04
C LEU A 29 15.36 12.86 -0.74
N ALA A 30 14.75 13.25 -1.86
CA ALA A 30 15.06 14.48 -2.56
C ALA A 30 14.79 15.72 -1.67
N LEU A 31 13.62 15.77 -1.04
CA LEU A 31 13.27 16.84 -0.08
C LEU A 31 14.29 16.94 1.06
N MET A 32 14.72 15.83 1.60
CA MET A 32 15.71 15.83 2.68
C MET A 32 17.09 16.32 2.19
N SER A 33 17.51 15.92 0.98
CA SER A 33 18.80 16.33 0.42
C SER A 33 18.85 17.81 0.07
N GLU A 34 17.74 18.35 -0.44
CA GLU A 34 17.63 19.73 -0.94
C GLU A 34 17.07 20.71 0.12
N ALA A 35 16.77 20.26 1.31
CA ALA A 35 16.10 21.05 2.36
C ALA A 35 16.74 22.40 2.63
N LYS A 36 18.07 22.50 2.53
CA LYS A 36 18.80 23.76 2.76
C LYS A 36 18.61 24.80 1.66
N GLN A 37 18.05 24.43 0.53
CA GLN A 37 17.96 25.30 -0.66
C GLN A 37 16.65 26.09 -0.72
N PHE A 38 15.68 25.78 0.14
CA PHE A 38 14.39 26.46 0.15
C PHE A 38 13.84 26.63 1.59
N ASN A 39 12.95 27.61 1.74
CA ASN A 39 12.27 27.81 3.02
C ASN A 39 11.18 26.77 3.19
N HIS A 40 11.23 26.04 4.31
CA HIS A 40 10.23 25.02 4.65
C HIS A 40 9.98 24.99 6.16
N PRO A 41 8.81 24.56 6.61
CA PRO A 41 8.58 24.21 8.01
C PRO A 41 9.42 22.98 8.35
N ARG A 42 9.42 22.60 9.62
CA ARG A 42 10.02 21.33 10.03
C ARG A 42 9.44 20.18 9.22
N LEU A 43 10.31 19.41 8.60
CA LEU A 43 9.97 18.21 7.83
C LEU A 43 10.29 16.97 8.66
N GLU A 44 9.38 16.02 8.66
CA GLU A 44 9.53 14.71 9.28
C GLU A 44 9.14 13.67 8.22
N CYS A 45 10.11 12.91 7.72
CA CYS A 45 9.88 11.86 6.74
C CYS A 45 9.75 10.52 7.48
N VAL A 46 8.64 9.86 7.30
CA VAL A 46 8.36 8.55 7.90
C VAL A 46 8.40 7.49 6.80
N PHE A 47 9.32 6.56 6.92
CA PHE A 47 9.45 5.41 6.02
C PHE A 47 9.00 4.17 6.77
N THR A 48 8.11 3.42 6.17
CA THR A 48 7.63 2.16 6.74
C THR A 48 7.97 1.00 5.80
N VAL A 49 7.82 -0.21 6.29
CA VAL A 49 8.05 -1.44 5.54
C VAL A 49 6.78 -2.27 5.48
N GLN A 50 6.71 -3.15 4.49
CA GLN A 50 5.63 -4.14 4.39
C GLN A 50 4.23 -3.51 4.26
N GLU A 51 4.11 -2.46 3.47
CA GLU A 51 2.82 -1.85 3.16
C GLU A 51 1.92 -2.87 2.46
N GLU A 52 2.38 -3.50 1.37
CA GLU A 52 1.67 -4.40 0.47
C GLU A 52 1.08 -5.66 1.13
N ILE A 53 1.55 -6.00 2.31
CA ILE A 53 1.07 -7.16 3.07
C ILE A 53 0.26 -6.76 4.31
N GLY A 54 -0.33 -5.57 4.27
CA GLY A 54 -1.26 -5.08 5.29
C GLY A 54 -0.69 -4.02 6.21
N CYS A 55 0.13 -3.12 5.70
CA CYS A 55 0.66 -1.95 6.42
C CYS A 55 1.39 -2.33 7.73
N ASN A 56 2.09 -3.47 7.74
CA ASN A 56 2.66 -4.01 8.97
C ASN A 56 3.62 -3.03 9.65
N GLY A 57 4.50 -2.38 8.89
CA GLY A 57 5.47 -1.46 9.45
C GLY A 57 4.83 -0.24 10.12
N SER A 58 3.76 0.30 9.55
CA SER A 58 3.10 1.49 10.08
C SER A 58 2.47 1.26 11.46
N ARG A 59 2.07 0.03 11.78
CA ARG A 59 1.49 -0.34 13.08
C ARG A 59 2.46 -0.20 14.24
N PHE A 60 3.75 -0.21 13.96
CA PHE A 60 4.82 -0.15 14.97
C PHE A 60 5.56 1.19 14.99
N VAL A 61 5.09 2.17 14.22
CA VAL A 61 5.68 3.52 14.27
C VAL A 61 5.44 4.15 15.63
N ASP A 62 6.52 4.58 16.29
CA ASP A 62 6.43 5.34 17.52
C ASP A 62 6.02 6.78 17.21
N THR A 63 4.73 7.02 17.22
CA THR A 63 4.14 8.33 16.92
C THR A 63 4.47 9.39 17.98
N SER A 64 4.92 9.01 19.17
CA SER A 64 5.32 9.97 20.22
C SER A 64 6.52 10.81 19.81
N ARG A 65 7.32 10.34 18.87
CA ARG A 65 8.48 11.03 18.30
C ARG A 65 8.12 12.06 17.24
N LEU A 66 6.91 12.00 16.71
CA LEU A 66 6.45 12.90 15.66
C LEU A 66 5.91 14.20 16.28
N GLN A 67 6.33 15.32 15.72
CA GLN A 67 5.90 16.65 16.15
C GLN A 67 5.05 17.35 15.08
N ALA A 68 5.10 16.86 13.84
CA ALA A 68 4.30 17.38 12.75
C ALA A 68 2.80 17.32 13.08
N LYS A 69 2.07 18.36 12.67
CA LYS A 69 0.60 18.47 12.85
C LYS A 69 -0.16 18.30 11.55
N LYS A 70 0.55 18.17 10.45
CA LYS A 70 -0.01 17.93 9.12
C LYS A 70 0.76 16.78 8.50
N MET A 71 0.06 15.92 7.82
CA MET A 71 0.63 14.79 7.11
C MET A 71 0.23 14.86 5.64
N ILE A 72 1.16 14.49 4.78
CA ILE A 72 0.93 14.29 3.36
C ILE A 72 1.29 12.83 3.07
N GLY A 73 0.32 12.05 2.60
CA GLY A 73 0.53 10.73 2.03
C GLY A 73 0.68 10.86 0.52
N LEU A 74 1.66 10.18 -0.03
CA LEU A 74 1.94 10.21 -1.47
C LEU A 74 1.49 8.93 -2.18
N ASP A 75 0.99 7.98 -1.41
CA ASP A 75 0.47 6.70 -1.87
C ASP A 75 -1.06 6.80 -2.05
N THR A 76 -1.48 7.32 -3.19
CA THR A 76 -2.89 7.42 -3.55
C THR A 76 -3.07 7.28 -5.06
N VAL A 77 -4.22 6.79 -5.46
CA VAL A 77 -4.59 6.64 -6.86
C VAL A 77 -5.30 7.86 -7.40
N GLY A 78 -5.19 8.07 -8.70
CA GLY A 78 -5.88 9.13 -9.44
C GLY A 78 -4.98 10.31 -9.79
N GLU A 79 -4.99 10.68 -11.07
CA GLU A 79 -4.27 11.84 -11.57
C GLU A 79 -5.02 13.12 -11.20
N HIS A 80 -4.28 14.17 -10.83
CA HIS A 80 -4.80 15.49 -10.51
C HIS A 80 -5.82 15.52 -9.36
N GLN A 81 -5.72 14.58 -8.42
CA GLN A 81 -6.61 14.46 -7.27
C GLN A 81 -5.85 14.63 -5.96
N ILE A 82 -6.50 15.25 -4.99
CA ILE A 82 -6.04 15.31 -3.61
C ILE A 82 -7.11 14.63 -2.75
N THR A 83 -6.75 13.50 -2.15
CA THR A 83 -7.64 12.78 -1.24
C THR A 83 -7.51 13.38 0.16
N VAL A 84 -8.60 13.92 0.70
CA VAL A 84 -8.63 14.59 2.02
C VAL A 84 -9.24 13.73 3.13
N GLY A 85 -9.54 12.49 2.84
CA GLY A 85 -10.08 11.53 3.80
C GLY A 85 -9.98 10.11 3.26
N ASN A 86 -10.07 9.14 4.15
CA ASN A 86 -10.05 7.73 3.80
C ASN A 86 -11.12 6.97 4.58
N TYR A 87 -11.52 5.82 4.08
CA TYR A 87 -12.41 4.91 4.78
C TYR A 87 -11.62 4.13 5.84
N CYS A 88 -12.27 3.84 6.96
CA CYS A 88 -11.80 2.79 7.85
C CYS A 88 -12.09 1.43 7.21
N SER A 89 -11.13 0.53 7.31
CA SER A 89 -11.33 -0.87 6.96
C SER A 89 -10.98 -1.76 8.16
N ASP A 90 -11.84 -2.73 8.42
CA ASP A 90 -11.57 -3.77 9.41
C ASP A 90 -11.35 -5.09 8.68
N ARG A 91 -10.30 -5.79 9.05
CA ARG A 91 -10.06 -7.14 8.59
C ARG A 91 -10.61 -8.14 9.60
N VAL A 92 -11.49 -9.01 9.14
CA VAL A 92 -12.01 -10.11 9.93
C VAL A 92 -11.61 -11.43 9.28
N ASP A 93 -10.84 -12.22 9.99
CA ASP A 93 -10.40 -13.54 9.55
C ASP A 93 -11.25 -14.62 10.26
N PHE A 94 -11.96 -15.44 9.49
CA PHE A 94 -12.66 -16.61 9.99
C PHE A 94 -11.79 -17.83 9.73
N VAL A 95 -11.30 -18.43 10.81
CA VAL A 95 -10.43 -19.61 10.73
C VAL A 95 -11.14 -20.81 11.36
N LYS A 96 -11.14 -21.92 10.64
CA LYS A 96 -11.65 -23.19 11.15
C LYS A 96 -10.76 -24.34 10.69
N ASP A 97 -10.33 -25.15 11.61
CA ASP A 97 -9.67 -26.40 11.28
C ASP A 97 -10.67 -27.38 10.66
N LEU A 98 -10.33 -27.92 9.51
CA LEU A 98 -11.15 -28.85 8.76
C LEU A 98 -10.59 -30.26 8.85
N ASN A 99 -11.45 -31.23 9.15
CA ASN A 99 -11.12 -32.63 8.98
C ASN A 99 -11.40 -33.03 7.52
N TRP A 100 -10.37 -33.27 6.77
CA TRP A 100 -10.49 -33.67 5.38
C TRP A 100 -10.90 -35.13 5.27
N ILE A 101 -11.97 -35.39 4.55
CA ILE A 101 -12.43 -36.74 4.21
C ILE A 101 -12.37 -36.92 2.69
N HIS A 102 -11.96 -38.11 2.26
CA HIS A 102 -12.04 -38.44 0.85
C HIS A 102 -13.48 -38.78 0.50
N GLN A 103 -14.09 -38.02 -0.42
CA GLN A 103 -15.47 -38.22 -0.82
C GLN A 103 -15.58 -38.34 -2.34
N GLN A 104 -16.37 -39.32 -2.79
CA GLN A 104 -16.62 -39.56 -4.22
C GLN A 104 -17.86 -38.83 -4.75
N GLN A 105 -18.52 -38.05 -3.92
CA GLN A 105 -19.76 -37.34 -4.28
C GLN A 105 -19.48 -35.89 -4.70
N THR A 106 -20.46 -35.29 -5.37
CA THR A 106 -20.42 -33.89 -5.81
C THR A 106 -20.24 -32.95 -4.63
N GLY A 107 -19.27 -32.05 -4.72
CA GLY A 107 -19.07 -31.02 -3.71
C GLY A 107 -20.00 -29.83 -3.91
N TYR A 108 -20.05 -28.96 -2.92
CA TYR A 108 -20.79 -27.71 -2.96
C TYR A 108 -19.82 -26.54 -2.90
N THR A 109 -20.11 -25.48 -3.62
CA THR A 109 -19.40 -24.21 -3.54
C THR A 109 -20.27 -23.21 -2.78
N LEU A 110 -19.74 -22.63 -1.73
CA LEU A 110 -20.38 -21.52 -1.03
C LEU A 110 -19.85 -20.20 -1.60
N THR A 111 -20.73 -19.40 -2.15
CA THR A 111 -20.38 -18.05 -2.62
C THR A 111 -21.01 -17.03 -1.69
N LEU A 112 -20.19 -16.14 -1.14
CA LEU A 112 -20.64 -15.01 -0.33
C LEU A 112 -20.62 -13.76 -1.20
N THR A 113 -21.74 -13.04 -1.25
CA THR A 113 -21.90 -11.81 -2.03
C THR A 113 -22.51 -10.72 -1.15
N GLY A 114 -22.51 -9.47 -1.65
CA GLY A 114 -23.11 -8.34 -0.94
C GLY A 114 -22.12 -7.57 -0.06
N PHE A 115 -20.82 -7.76 -0.28
CA PHE A 115 -19.80 -6.92 0.33
C PHE A 115 -19.47 -5.77 -0.64
N ASP A 116 -19.77 -4.55 -0.25
CA ASP A 116 -19.53 -3.33 -1.06
C ASP A 116 -18.10 -2.78 -0.96
N ALA A 117 -17.17 -3.56 -0.45
CA ALA A 117 -15.77 -3.19 -0.36
C ALA A 117 -14.94 -3.87 -1.47
N PRO A 118 -13.89 -3.23 -1.98
CA PRO A 118 -12.96 -3.89 -2.88
C PRO A 118 -12.33 -5.09 -2.15
N VAL A 119 -12.60 -6.28 -2.65
CA VAL A 119 -12.02 -7.51 -2.10
C VAL A 119 -10.69 -7.74 -2.78
N VAL A 120 -9.62 -7.57 -2.05
CA VAL A 120 -8.30 -8.00 -2.49
C VAL A 120 -8.22 -9.51 -2.22
N THR A 121 -8.42 -10.31 -3.27
CA THR A 121 -8.21 -11.75 -3.18
C THR A 121 -6.76 -12.07 -3.48
N THR A 122 -6.01 -12.47 -2.48
CA THR A 122 -4.74 -13.15 -2.72
C THR A 122 -5.04 -14.60 -3.11
N LYS A 123 -4.70 -14.98 -4.34
CA LYS A 123 -4.64 -16.39 -4.70
C LYS A 123 -3.32 -16.96 -4.19
N ASN A 124 -3.40 -17.96 -3.35
CA ASN A 124 -2.28 -18.87 -3.08
C ASN A 124 -2.09 -19.82 -4.26
#